data_9e0e227b941cf3c8d5714a557b51113f
#
_entry.id   9e0e227b941cf3c8d5714a557b51113f
#
_cell.length_a   1.000
_cell.length_b   1.000
_cell.length_c   1.000
_cell.angle_alpha   90.00
_cell.angle_beta   90.00
_cell.angle_gamma   90.00
#
_symmetry.space_group_name_H-M   'P 1'
#
loop_
_entity.id
_entity.type
_entity.pdbx_description
1 polymer ?
#
loop_
_entity_poly.entity_id
_entity_poly.type
_entity_poly.pdbx_seq_one_letter_code
_entity_poly.pdbx_strand_id
1 'polypeptide(L)'
;MSLPDIVIVGGGMAGASLGAELAAHGRVLVLEMERQAGYHATGRSVAFWEETYGGPAVQPLTTASGPMLAAPDPDFHDGSFLSPRRTLHIGRASDEAARDALIADFAGRVDLQPVDPAAYVPGLRSDWMLGVMEASCRDIDVAALHQAWLRQLRRRGGTMQLGARLISARREGSGWRIETADGPLDCGLIVNAAGAWADDVAQACGVAPVGITPLRRTVAQLRVPSLPSPDLPLVMDLGGGFYFKPEGRDRVWLTPHDEVPSPPCDAAPEEMAVAQAVARFEAVVDWPVAGIEHRWAGLRSFAPDRAPVYGFDPDMPGFFWFAGQGGFGIQTAPAAATLAASLIRGVAPPAHLAPIDAATYDPARFRSSIARLVL
;
A
#
# COMPACT_ATOMS: atom_id res chain seq x y z
N MET A 1 -12.24 23.02 23.04
CA MET A 1 -12.33 21.62 22.55
C MET A 1 -11.52 20.74 23.49
N SER A 2 -12.01 19.56 23.85
CA SER A 2 -11.20 18.60 24.63
C SER A 2 -10.03 18.12 23.78
N LEU A 3 -8.83 17.97 24.39
CA LEU A 3 -7.61 17.52 23.70
C LEU A 3 -7.79 16.11 23.13
N PRO A 4 -7.25 15.78 21.92
CA PRO A 4 -7.27 14.43 21.39
C PRO A 4 -6.39 13.50 22.24
N ASP A 5 -6.83 12.24 22.39
CA ASP A 5 -6.01 11.23 23.04
C ASP A 5 -4.94 10.72 22.09
N ILE A 6 -5.28 10.65 20.80
CA ILE A 6 -4.45 10.11 19.72
C ILE A 6 -4.42 11.10 18.55
N VAL A 7 -3.24 11.44 18.10
CA VAL A 7 -3.01 12.17 16.85
C VAL A 7 -2.37 11.22 15.83
N ILE A 8 -3.00 11.10 14.68
CA ILE A 8 -2.49 10.31 13.54
C ILE A 8 -1.97 11.29 12.49
N VAL A 9 -0.74 11.14 12.06
CA VAL A 9 -0.11 11.97 11.02
C VAL A 9 -0.21 11.28 9.68
N GLY A 10 -0.98 11.87 8.76
CA GLY A 10 -1.26 11.38 7.41
C GLY A 10 -2.70 10.89 7.23
N GLY A 11 -3.41 11.45 6.25
CA GLY A 11 -4.81 11.13 5.89
C GLY A 11 -4.96 10.21 4.67
N GLY A 12 -3.90 9.45 4.34
CA GLY A 12 -3.96 8.39 3.33
C GLY A 12 -4.71 7.16 3.83
N MET A 13 -4.66 6.07 3.05
CA MET A 13 -5.33 4.79 3.39
C MET A 13 -4.94 4.31 4.78
N ALA A 14 -3.67 4.37 5.14
CA ALA A 14 -3.17 3.96 6.46
C ALA A 14 -3.82 4.76 7.60
N GLY A 15 -3.68 6.08 7.58
CA GLY A 15 -4.23 6.91 8.68
C GLY A 15 -5.75 6.92 8.72
N ALA A 16 -6.44 6.86 7.57
CA ALA A 16 -7.90 6.81 7.52
C ALA A 16 -8.44 5.50 8.11
N SER A 17 -7.85 4.35 7.76
CA SER A 17 -8.28 3.05 8.27
C SER A 17 -8.00 2.90 9.76
N LEU A 18 -6.77 3.17 10.20
CA LEU A 18 -6.42 3.06 11.62
C LEU A 18 -7.17 4.09 12.46
N GLY A 19 -7.36 5.31 11.94
CA GLY A 19 -8.13 6.34 12.62
C GLY A 19 -9.59 5.93 12.85
N ALA A 20 -10.20 5.30 11.85
CA ALA A 20 -11.56 4.78 11.97
C ALA A 20 -11.67 3.66 13.01
N GLU A 21 -10.68 2.76 13.09
CA GLU A 21 -10.64 1.71 14.10
C GLU A 21 -10.48 2.30 15.52
N LEU A 22 -9.57 3.23 15.71
CA LEU A 22 -9.27 3.82 17.01
C LEU A 22 -10.37 4.78 17.53
N ALA A 23 -11.08 5.46 16.61
CA ALA A 23 -12.13 6.42 16.99
C ALA A 23 -13.32 5.79 17.74
N ALA A 24 -13.49 4.46 17.67
CA ALA A 24 -14.45 3.73 18.49
C ALA A 24 -14.03 3.64 19.97
N HIS A 25 -12.78 3.96 20.30
CA HIS A 25 -12.17 3.70 21.61
C HIS A 25 -11.53 4.93 22.27
N GLY A 26 -11.48 6.07 21.58
CA GLY A 26 -10.87 7.28 22.09
C GLY A 26 -11.04 8.47 21.14
N ARG A 27 -10.58 9.63 21.56
CA ARG A 27 -10.64 10.85 20.74
C ARG A 27 -9.48 10.88 19.77
N VAL A 28 -9.78 10.72 18.49
CA VAL A 28 -8.80 10.66 17.40
C VAL A 28 -8.85 11.93 16.56
N LEU A 29 -7.68 12.52 16.32
CA LEU A 29 -7.49 13.58 15.33
C LEU A 29 -6.49 13.07 14.28
N VAL A 30 -6.88 13.11 13.00
CA VAL A 30 -5.98 12.88 11.88
C VAL A 30 -5.50 14.23 11.33
N LEU A 31 -4.18 14.42 11.27
CA LEU A 31 -3.55 15.58 10.61
C LEU A 31 -3.16 15.17 9.19
N GLU A 32 -3.66 15.92 8.20
CA GLU A 32 -3.28 15.75 6.80
C GLU A 32 -2.68 17.04 6.26
N MET A 33 -1.47 16.97 5.71
CA MET A 33 -0.77 18.15 5.21
C MET A 33 -1.37 18.73 3.93
N GLU A 34 -2.04 17.89 3.14
CA GLU A 34 -2.67 18.31 1.90
C GLU A 34 -4.09 18.86 2.15
N ARG A 35 -4.63 19.57 1.16
CA ARG A 35 -6.02 20.05 1.18
C ARG A 35 -7.05 18.95 0.90
N GLN A 36 -6.57 17.77 0.52
CA GLN A 36 -7.38 16.60 0.22
C GLN A 36 -6.74 15.36 0.81
N ALA A 37 -7.51 14.59 1.56
CA ALA A 37 -7.06 13.29 2.06
C ALA A 37 -6.81 12.30 0.92
N GLY A 38 -5.75 11.49 1.04
CA GLY A 38 -5.40 10.48 0.04
C GLY A 38 -4.74 11.03 -1.23
N TYR A 39 -4.27 12.27 -1.24
CA TYR A 39 -3.71 12.94 -2.42
C TYR A 39 -2.49 12.22 -3.04
N HIS A 40 -1.61 11.67 -2.23
CA HIS A 40 -0.39 10.98 -2.67
C HIS A 40 -0.62 9.51 -3.04
N ALA A 41 0.11 8.56 -2.46
CA ALA A 41 0.12 7.15 -2.83
C ALA A 41 -1.29 6.52 -2.94
N THR A 42 -2.23 6.89 -2.06
CA THR A 42 -3.60 6.38 -2.07
C THR A 42 -4.34 6.71 -3.36
N GLY A 43 -4.31 7.98 -3.79
CA GLY A 43 -4.99 8.46 -5.01
C GLY A 43 -4.26 8.12 -6.31
N ARG A 44 -3.07 7.51 -6.25
CA ARG A 44 -2.22 7.20 -7.41
C ARG A 44 -2.03 5.71 -7.66
N SER A 45 -2.82 4.89 -6.97
CA SER A 45 -2.72 3.44 -7.05
C SER A 45 -3.42 2.88 -8.28
N VAL A 46 -2.83 1.82 -8.85
CA VAL A 46 -3.47 0.97 -9.88
C VAL A 46 -4.44 -0.02 -9.24
N ALA A 47 -4.34 -0.20 -7.98
CA ALA A 47 -5.06 -0.99 -6.99
C ALA A 47 -5.69 -2.31 -7.46
N PHE A 48 -5.13 -3.34 -6.93
CA PHE A 48 -5.66 -4.71 -6.97
C PHE A 48 -5.40 -5.38 -5.61
N TRP A 49 -6.17 -6.41 -5.31
CA TRP A 49 -5.95 -7.33 -4.21
C TRP A 49 -5.39 -8.62 -4.78
N GLU A 50 -4.17 -8.94 -4.41
CA GLU A 50 -3.42 -10.10 -4.91
C GLU A 50 -2.59 -10.66 -3.76
N GLU A 51 -2.77 -11.94 -3.45
CA GLU A 51 -2.18 -12.55 -2.26
C GLU A 51 -0.67 -12.72 -2.37
N THR A 52 -0.14 -12.88 -3.59
CA THR A 52 1.31 -12.98 -3.80
C THR A 52 2.01 -11.63 -3.80
N TYR A 53 1.28 -10.53 -4.01
CA TYR A 53 1.88 -9.20 -4.14
C TYR A 53 2.38 -8.65 -2.80
N GLY A 54 3.68 -8.43 -2.72
CA GLY A 54 4.38 -7.99 -1.50
C GLY A 54 5.16 -9.12 -0.81
N GLY A 55 5.03 -10.34 -1.31
CA GLY A 55 5.79 -11.50 -0.82
C GLY A 55 5.21 -12.14 0.44
N PRO A 56 5.87 -13.19 0.93
CA PRO A 56 5.40 -14.01 2.04
C PRO A 56 5.15 -13.28 3.35
N ALA A 57 5.89 -12.19 3.62
CA ALA A 57 5.70 -11.39 4.84
C ALA A 57 4.43 -10.53 4.80
N VAL A 58 3.93 -10.19 3.61
CA VAL A 58 2.73 -9.36 3.41
C VAL A 58 1.47 -10.19 3.21
N GLN A 59 1.63 -11.39 2.64
CA GLN A 59 0.52 -12.28 2.28
C GLN A 59 -0.48 -12.51 3.42
N PRO A 60 -0.10 -12.76 4.69
CA PRO A 60 -1.06 -12.96 5.76
C PRO A 60 -1.99 -11.75 6.00
N LEU A 61 -1.46 -10.52 5.86
CA LEU A 61 -2.26 -9.29 5.95
C LEU A 61 -3.22 -9.15 4.76
N THR A 62 -2.76 -9.50 3.55
CA THR A 62 -3.59 -9.46 2.34
C THR A 62 -4.74 -10.45 2.45
N THR A 63 -4.45 -11.70 2.77
CA THR A 63 -5.48 -12.76 2.92
C THR A 63 -6.49 -12.40 4.00
N ALA A 64 -6.03 -11.94 5.17
CA ALA A 64 -6.93 -11.54 6.26
C ALA A 64 -7.80 -10.32 5.94
N SER A 65 -7.38 -9.47 5.00
CA SER A 65 -8.15 -8.32 4.53
C SER A 65 -9.25 -8.68 3.53
N GLY A 66 -9.10 -9.80 2.81
CA GLY A 66 -9.98 -10.21 1.72
C GLY A 66 -11.47 -10.26 2.10
N PRO A 67 -11.86 -10.93 3.18
CA PRO A 67 -13.26 -11.05 3.59
C PRO A 67 -13.94 -9.69 3.80
N MET A 68 -13.26 -8.75 4.48
CA MET A 68 -13.80 -7.40 4.71
C MET A 68 -13.91 -6.60 3.41
N LEU A 69 -12.96 -6.76 2.49
CA LEU A 69 -13.01 -6.08 1.19
C LEU A 69 -14.11 -6.65 0.28
N ALA A 70 -14.34 -7.98 0.34
CA ALA A 70 -15.33 -8.67 -0.49
C ALA A 70 -16.77 -8.49 0.02
N ALA A 71 -16.96 -8.51 1.34
CA ALA A 71 -18.25 -8.42 1.98
C ALA A 71 -18.13 -7.60 3.28
N PRO A 72 -17.98 -6.27 3.17
CA PRO A 72 -17.93 -5.39 4.33
C PRO A 72 -19.26 -5.41 5.10
N ASP A 73 -19.21 -5.00 6.36
CA ASP A 73 -20.41 -4.72 7.13
C ASP A 73 -21.27 -3.68 6.37
N PRO A 74 -22.57 -3.90 6.18
CA PRO A 74 -23.47 -2.96 5.48
C PRO A 74 -23.47 -1.55 6.09
N ASP A 75 -23.24 -1.43 7.40
CA ASP A 75 -23.09 -0.13 8.06
C ASP A 75 -21.80 0.59 7.66
N PHE A 76 -20.79 -0.14 7.21
CA PHE A 76 -19.53 0.42 6.72
C PHE A 76 -19.63 0.81 5.24
N HIS A 77 -20.11 -0.11 4.40
CA HIS A 77 -20.26 0.11 2.97
C HIS A 77 -21.27 -0.87 2.37
N ASP A 78 -22.13 -0.40 1.47
CA ASP A 78 -23.07 -1.23 0.73
C ASP A 78 -22.37 -1.84 -0.50
N GLY A 79 -22.27 -3.16 -0.54
CA GLY A 79 -21.63 -3.93 -1.59
C GLY A 79 -20.13 -4.18 -1.39
N SER A 80 -19.51 -4.82 -2.36
CA SER A 80 -18.10 -5.21 -2.36
C SER A 80 -17.21 -4.05 -2.81
N PHE A 81 -16.04 -3.92 -2.20
CA PHE A 81 -14.94 -3.08 -2.74
C PHE A 81 -14.17 -3.80 -3.85
N LEU A 82 -14.38 -5.10 -4.01
CA LEU A 82 -13.67 -5.95 -4.96
C LEU A 82 -14.53 -6.23 -6.19
N SER A 83 -13.90 -6.19 -7.36
CA SER A 83 -14.50 -6.66 -8.61
C SER A 83 -13.64 -7.76 -9.24
N PRO A 84 -14.21 -8.64 -10.10
CA PRO A 84 -13.49 -9.77 -10.64
C PRO A 84 -12.24 -9.35 -11.43
N ARG A 85 -11.11 -9.98 -11.10
CA ARG A 85 -9.84 -9.92 -11.82
C ARG A 85 -9.11 -11.25 -11.57
N ARG A 86 -8.15 -11.58 -12.40
CA ARG A 86 -7.16 -12.64 -12.20
C ARG A 86 -5.80 -12.03 -12.45
N THR A 87 -4.74 -12.55 -11.85
CA THR A 87 -3.37 -12.22 -12.26
C THR A 87 -2.79 -13.37 -13.04
N LEU A 88 -2.14 -13.04 -14.13
CA LEU A 88 -1.31 -13.93 -14.92
C LEU A 88 0.13 -13.45 -14.85
N HIS A 89 0.96 -14.15 -14.10
CA HIS A 89 2.40 -13.95 -14.13
C HIS A 89 2.95 -14.59 -15.39
N ILE A 90 3.67 -13.84 -16.19
CA ILE A 90 4.28 -14.35 -17.45
C ILE A 90 5.80 -14.24 -17.42
N GLY A 91 6.47 -15.10 -18.16
CA GLY A 91 7.93 -15.09 -18.28
C GLY A 91 8.44 -15.72 -19.55
N ARG A 92 9.70 -15.47 -19.84
CA ARG A 92 10.46 -16.14 -20.88
C ARG A 92 11.07 -17.43 -20.34
N ALA A 93 11.66 -18.25 -21.22
CA ALA A 93 12.36 -19.46 -20.79
C ALA A 93 13.48 -19.20 -19.75
N SER A 94 14.10 -18.01 -19.78
CA SER A 94 15.09 -17.59 -18.77
C SER A 94 14.53 -17.41 -17.36
N ASP A 95 13.21 -17.30 -17.20
CA ASP A 95 12.55 -16.92 -15.96
C ASP A 95 11.99 -18.15 -15.20
N GLU A 96 12.41 -19.37 -15.56
CA GLU A 96 12.00 -20.61 -14.89
C GLU A 96 12.28 -20.57 -13.38
N ALA A 97 13.45 -20.09 -12.98
CA ALA A 97 13.81 -20.00 -11.57
C ALA A 97 12.89 -19.03 -10.81
N ALA A 98 12.49 -17.91 -11.42
CA ALA A 98 11.56 -16.95 -10.82
C ALA A 98 10.15 -17.53 -10.71
N ARG A 99 9.68 -18.27 -11.72
CA ARG A 99 8.42 -19.02 -11.68
C ARG A 99 8.40 -20.02 -10.51
N ASP A 100 9.44 -20.83 -10.42
CA ASP A 100 9.53 -21.89 -9.41
C ASP A 100 9.62 -21.30 -7.99
N ALA A 101 10.35 -20.20 -7.83
CA ALA A 101 10.43 -19.46 -6.59
C ALA A 101 9.04 -18.90 -6.19
N LEU A 102 8.31 -18.26 -7.10
CA LEU A 102 6.95 -17.77 -6.85
C LEU A 102 6.04 -18.89 -6.35
N ILE A 103 6.03 -20.04 -7.03
CA ILE A 103 5.19 -21.17 -6.64
C ILE A 103 5.63 -21.72 -5.26
N ALA A 104 6.92 -21.87 -5.03
CA ALA A 104 7.46 -22.39 -3.77
C ALA A 104 7.19 -21.46 -2.57
N ASP A 105 7.37 -20.16 -2.74
CA ASP A 105 7.16 -19.15 -1.70
C ASP A 105 5.74 -19.11 -1.16
N PHE A 106 4.76 -19.48 -1.99
CA PHE A 106 3.34 -19.45 -1.64
C PHE A 106 2.69 -20.84 -1.56
N ALA A 107 3.47 -21.91 -1.68
CA ALA A 107 2.97 -23.28 -1.64
C ALA A 107 2.11 -23.55 -0.40
N GLY A 108 0.92 -24.12 -0.61
CA GLY A 108 -0.06 -24.41 0.45
C GLY A 108 -0.77 -23.19 1.04
N ARG A 109 -0.48 -21.98 0.57
CA ARG A 109 -1.10 -20.73 1.04
C ARG A 109 -1.93 -20.02 -0.04
N VAL A 110 -1.44 -20.00 -1.26
CA VAL A 110 -2.11 -19.40 -2.42
C VAL A 110 -2.19 -20.44 -3.54
N ASP A 111 -3.34 -20.52 -4.22
CA ASP A 111 -3.54 -21.40 -5.36
C ASP A 111 -2.91 -20.78 -6.62
N LEU A 112 -1.73 -21.24 -6.97
CA LEU A 112 -0.97 -20.83 -8.14
C LEU A 112 -0.91 -21.96 -9.16
N GLN A 113 -1.51 -21.73 -10.34
CA GLN A 113 -1.63 -22.75 -11.38
C GLN A 113 -0.70 -22.44 -12.57
N PRO A 114 0.29 -23.31 -12.89
CA PRO A 114 1.01 -23.21 -14.16
C PRO A 114 0.03 -23.34 -15.33
N VAL A 115 0.10 -22.40 -16.28
CA VAL A 115 -0.79 -22.34 -17.44
C VAL A 115 -0.02 -21.94 -18.70
N ASP A 116 -0.59 -22.21 -19.89
CA ASP A 116 -0.15 -21.58 -21.12
C ASP A 116 -0.65 -20.13 -21.17
N PRO A 117 0.24 -19.10 -21.11
CA PRO A 117 -0.19 -17.73 -21.07
C PRO A 117 -0.86 -17.26 -22.37
N ALA A 118 -0.56 -17.87 -23.51
CA ALA A 118 -1.16 -17.53 -24.81
C ALA A 118 -2.67 -17.84 -24.84
N ALA A 119 -3.15 -18.77 -24.01
CA ALA A 119 -4.57 -19.08 -23.89
C ALA A 119 -5.37 -17.93 -23.21
N TYR A 120 -4.72 -17.05 -22.48
CA TYR A 120 -5.34 -15.97 -21.70
C TYR A 120 -5.08 -14.58 -22.24
N VAL A 121 -4.00 -14.39 -23.02
CA VAL A 121 -3.59 -13.11 -23.59
C VAL A 121 -3.47 -13.25 -25.11
N PRO A 122 -4.57 -13.06 -25.86
CA PRO A 122 -4.51 -13.07 -27.33
C PRO A 122 -3.53 -12.03 -27.84
N GLY A 123 -2.66 -12.42 -28.78
CA GLY A 123 -1.61 -11.54 -29.29
C GLY A 123 -0.34 -11.47 -28.41
N LEU A 124 -0.24 -12.33 -27.41
CA LEU A 124 1.01 -12.50 -26.65
C LEU A 124 2.12 -12.99 -27.61
N ARG A 125 3.30 -12.37 -27.52
CA ARG A 125 4.44 -12.78 -28.35
C ARG A 125 5.02 -14.12 -27.88
N SER A 126 5.47 -14.94 -28.81
CA SER A 126 5.82 -16.35 -28.59
C SER A 126 7.00 -16.61 -27.65
N ASP A 127 7.83 -15.62 -27.35
CA ASP A 127 8.92 -15.72 -26.38
C ASP A 127 8.45 -15.64 -24.93
N TRP A 128 7.20 -15.22 -24.67
CA TRP A 128 6.54 -15.24 -23.36
C TRP A 128 5.77 -16.55 -23.17
N MET A 129 6.47 -17.61 -22.78
CA MET A 129 5.95 -18.97 -22.77
C MET A 129 5.65 -19.53 -21.39
N LEU A 130 6.15 -18.90 -20.33
CA LEU A 130 5.85 -19.31 -18.95
C LEU A 130 4.63 -18.54 -18.44
N GLY A 131 3.71 -19.24 -17.80
CA GLY A 131 2.53 -18.65 -17.20
C GLY A 131 2.22 -19.27 -15.84
N VAL A 132 1.87 -18.42 -14.85
CA VAL A 132 1.31 -18.82 -13.56
C VAL A 132 0.07 -17.98 -13.30
N MET A 133 -1.07 -18.64 -13.13
CA MET A 133 -2.36 -17.99 -12.85
C MET A 133 -2.61 -17.91 -11.34
N GLU A 134 -2.90 -16.73 -10.84
CA GLU A 134 -3.53 -16.50 -9.53
C GLU A 134 -4.98 -16.08 -9.74
N ALA A 135 -5.90 -17.01 -9.50
CA ALA A 135 -7.33 -16.80 -9.75
C ALA A 135 -8.01 -15.95 -8.65
N SER A 136 -7.39 -15.83 -7.48
CA SER A 136 -7.91 -15.08 -6.33
C SER A 136 -7.87 -13.56 -6.53
N CYS A 137 -7.00 -13.03 -7.38
CA CYS A 137 -6.83 -11.60 -7.61
C CYS A 137 -8.15 -10.88 -7.96
N ARG A 138 -8.29 -9.64 -7.49
CA ARG A 138 -9.44 -8.75 -7.70
C ARG A 138 -8.97 -7.31 -7.91
N ASP A 139 -9.73 -6.52 -8.66
CA ASP A 139 -9.56 -5.06 -8.65
C ASP A 139 -10.16 -4.48 -7.36
N ILE A 140 -9.61 -3.38 -6.84
CA ILE A 140 -10.11 -2.67 -5.66
C ILE A 140 -10.64 -1.29 -6.07
N ASP A 141 -11.86 -0.95 -5.63
CA ASP A 141 -12.32 0.44 -5.64
C ASP A 141 -11.69 1.21 -4.47
N VAL A 142 -10.53 1.82 -4.75
CA VAL A 142 -9.75 2.57 -3.75
C VAL A 142 -10.51 3.79 -3.25
N ALA A 143 -11.21 4.48 -4.15
CA ALA A 143 -11.92 5.70 -3.79
C ALA A 143 -13.07 5.38 -2.84
N ALA A 144 -13.88 4.37 -3.15
CA ALA A 144 -14.96 3.91 -2.29
C ALA A 144 -14.44 3.44 -0.92
N LEU A 145 -13.36 2.65 -0.89
CA LEU A 145 -12.75 2.13 0.34
C LEU A 145 -12.22 3.28 1.22
N HIS A 146 -11.43 4.19 0.66
CA HIS A 146 -10.89 5.32 1.39
C HIS A 146 -12.00 6.22 1.96
N GLN A 147 -13.01 6.53 1.15
CA GLN A 147 -14.16 7.31 1.60
C GLN A 147 -14.98 6.59 2.67
N ALA A 148 -15.11 5.26 2.61
CA ALA A 148 -15.77 4.49 3.65
C ALA A 148 -15.04 4.62 5.00
N TRP A 149 -13.71 4.52 5.01
CA TRP A 149 -12.89 4.74 6.21
C TRP A 149 -13.05 6.16 6.76
N LEU A 150 -13.02 7.19 5.90
CA LEU A 150 -13.22 8.59 6.33
C LEU A 150 -14.63 8.84 6.90
N ARG A 151 -15.65 8.21 6.32
CA ARG A 151 -17.02 8.27 6.88
C ARG A 151 -17.09 7.58 8.24
N GLN A 152 -16.48 6.42 8.36
CA GLN A 152 -16.47 5.65 9.62
C GLN A 152 -15.73 6.40 10.73
N LEU A 153 -14.56 6.99 10.41
CA LEU A 153 -13.84 7.87 11.34
C LEU A 153 -14.78 8.93 11.94
N ARG A 154 -15.48 9.66 11.07
CA ARG A 154 -16.40 10.74 11.51
C ARG A 154 -17.59 10.18 12.28
N ARG A 155 -18.19 9.08 11.84
CA ARG A 155 -19.33 8.44 12.55
C ARG A 155 -18.96 8.00 13.97
N ARG A 156 -17.72 7.59 14.17
CA ARG A 156 -17.18 7.20 15.48
C ARG A 156 -16.64 8.38 16.30
N GLY A 157 -16.85 9.61 15.84
CA GLY A 157 -16.47 10.84 16.56
C GLY A 157 -15.03 11.29 16.35
N GLY A 158 -14.28 10.62 15.50
CA GLY A 158 -12.95 11.08 15.09
C GLY A 158 -13.02 12.28 14.14
N THR A 159 -11.97 13.07 14.12
CA THR A 159 -11.87 14.28 13.30
C THR A 159 -10.66 14.24 12.40
N MET A 160 -10.70 15.00 11.30
CA MET A 160 -9.56 15.18 10.39
C MET A 160 -9.39 16.67 10.12
N GLN A 161 -8.15 17.13 10.19
CA GLN A 161 -7.73 18.47 9.85
C GLN A 161 -6.88 18.43 8.58
N LEU A 162 -7.36 19.08 7.52
CA LEU A 162 -6.68 19.20 6.23
C LEU A 162 -5.82 20.46 6.19
N GLY A 163 -4.73 20.44 5.40
CA GLY A 163 -3.78 21.53 5.36
C GLY A 163 -2.93 21.65 6.64
N ALA A 164 -3.01 20.66 7.53
CA ALA A 164 -2.40 20.66 8.85
C ALA A 164 -1.14 19.80 8.87
N ARG A 165 -0.01 20.40 8.53
CA ARG A 165 1.29 19.72 8.60
C ARG A 165 1.82 19.72 10.04
N LEU A 166 2.27 18.57 10.54
CA LEU A 166 3.08 18.49 11.75
C LEU A 166 4.45 19.14 11.43
N ILE A 167 4.81 20.16 12.18
CA ILE A 167 6.09 20.89 12.02
C ILE A 167 7.15 20.30 12.96
N SER A 168 6.78 20.14 14.23
CA SER A 168 7.63 19.50 15.24
C SER A 168 6.76 18.96 16.37
N ALA A 169 7.32 18.04 17.17
CA ALA A 169 6.69 17.62 18.40
C ALA A 169 7.75 17.37 19.48
N ARG A 170 7.38 17.55 20.74
CA ARG A 170 8.21 17.23 21.89
C ARG A 170 7.41 16.53 22.98
N ARG A 171 8.09 15.71 23.74
CA ARG A 171 7.51 15.12 24.96
C ARG A 171 7.17 16.22 25.98
N GLU A 172 5.98 16.14 26.54
CA GLU A 172 5.54 17.02 27.62
C GLU A 172 4.78 16.20 28.67
N GLY A 173 5.43 15.93 29.80
CA GLY A 173 4.94 14.97 30.78
C GLY A 173 4.80 13.56 30.21
N SER A 174 3.61 12.97 30.32
CA SER A 174 3.29 11.66 29.75
C SER A 174 2.80 11.71 28.30
N GLY A 175 2.58 12.93 27.74
CA GLY A 175 2.05 13.16 26.40
C GLY A 175 3.02 13.85 25.46
N TRP A 176 2.46 14.48 24.44
CA TRP A 176 3.16 15.20 23.39
C TRP A 176 2.56 16.61 23.22
N ARG A 177 3.44 17.56 22.99
CA ARG A 177 3.12 18.88 22.43
C ARG A 177 3.53 18.92 20.99
N ILE A 178 2.56 19.09 20.10
CA ILE A 178 2.74 19.14 18.63
C ILE A 178 2.58 20.57 18.17
N GLU A 179 3.50 21.05 17.32
CA GLU A 179 3.37 22.32 16.61
C GLU A 179 2.88 22.06 15.19
N THR A 180 1.82 22.76 14.79
CA THR A 180 1.26 22.75 13.43
C THR A 180 1.14 24.16 12.88
N ALA A 181 0.87 24.30 11.59
CA ALA A 181 0.64 25.61 10.98
C ALA A 181 -0.55 26.37 11.61
N ASP A 182 -1.54 25.64 12.15
CA ASP A 182 -2.73 26.22 12.79
C ASP A 182 -2.56 26.44 14.30
N GLY A 183 -1.36 26.21 14.83
CA GLY A 183 -1.00 26.36 16.23
C GLY A 183 -0.74 25.03 16.95
N PRO A 184 -0.39 25.13 18.25
CA PRO A 184 -0.02 23.96 19.04
C PRO A 184 -1.23 23.13 19.47
N LEU A 185 -1.02 21.82 19.61
CA LEU A 185 -1.98 20.89 20.20
C LEU A 185 -1.28 19.85 21.06
N ASP A 186 -2.00 19.30 22.02
CA ASP A 186 -1.48 18.27 22.94
C ASP A 186 -2.19 16.94 22.70
N CYS A 187 -1.48 15.80 22.87
CA CYS A 187 -2.06 14.47 22.80
C CYS A 187 -1.28 13.47 23.65
N GLY A 188 -1.89 12.31 23.90
CA GLY A 188 -1.22 11.20 24.62
C GLY A 188 -0.33 10.35 23.71
N LEU A 189 -0.74 10.17 22.45
CA LEU A 189 -0.10 9.27 21.49
C LEU A 189 0.01 9.92 20.13
N ILE A 190 1.18 9.84 19.49
CA ILE A 190 1.38 10.12 18.07
C ILE A 190 1.46 8.80 17.30
N VAL A 191 0.63 8.67 16.26
CA VAL A 191 0.70 7.59 15.27
C VAL A 191 1.26 8.14 13.97
N ASN A 192 2.39 7.62 13.54
CA ASN A 192 3.04 8.02 12.30
C ASN A 192 2.54 7.16 11.13
N ALA A 193 1.57 7.68 10.39
CA ALA A 193 1.01 7.10 9.16
C ALA A 193 1.33 7.96 7.92
N ALA A 194 2.47 8.68 7.95
CA ALA A 194 2.83 9.73 6.99
C ALA A 194 3.41 9.19 5.66
N GLY A 195 3.32 7.89 5.39
CA GLY A 195 3.74 7.29 4.11
C GLY A 195 5.19 7.62 3.77
N ALA A 196 5.42 8.34 2.68
CA ALA A 196 6.77 8.72 2.23
C ALA A 196 7.49 9.66 3.22
N TRP A 197 6.75 10.42 4.02
CA TRP A 197 7.29 11.36 5.03
C TRP A 197 7.47 10.74 6.42
N ALA A 198 7.37 9.41 6.55
CA ALA A 198 7.38 8.76 7.86
C ALA A 198 8.67 9.03 8.65
N ASP A 199 9.84 8.97 8.02
CA ASP A 199 11.11 9.25 8.70
C ASP A 199 11.27 10.75 9.00
N ASP A 200 10.79 11.65 8.14
CA ASP A 200 10.76 13.09 8.41
C ASP A 200 9.90 13.44 9.63
N VAL A 201 8.71 12.82 9.73
CA VAL A 201 7.82 12.97 10.89
C VAL A 201 8.47 12.43 12.15
N ALA A 202 9.14 11.28 12.08
CA ALA A 202 9.87 10.73 13.22
C ALA A 202 10.95 11.72 13.69
N GLN A 203 11.77 12.23 12.79
CA GLN A 203 12.80 13.22 13.11
C GLN A 203 12.20 14.50 13.72
N ALA A 204 11.08 14.99 13.18
CA ALA A 204 10.37 16.15 13.73
C ALA A 204 9.83 15.91 15.14
N CYS A 205 9.66 14.65 15.54
CA CYS A 205 9.29 14.23 16.88
C CYS A 205 10.47 13.83 17.78
N GLY A 206 11.71 13.98 17.30
CA GLY A 206 12.91 13.53 18.02
C GLY A 206 13.02 12.00 18.12
N VAL A 207 12.34 11.27 17.24
CA VAL A 207 12.36 9.81 17.13
C VAL A 207 13.39 9.40 16.07
N ALA A 208 14.19 8.37 16.36
CA ALA A 208 15.15 7.88 15.40
C ALA A 208 14.42 7.21 14.20
N PRO A 209 14.79 7.53 12.95
CA PRO A 209 14.22 6.91 11.76
C PRO A 209 14.37 5.38 11.76
N VAL A 210 13.46 4.70 11.07
CA VAL A 210 13.55 3.25 10.82
C VAL A 210 14.07 2.92 9.41
N GLY A 211 14.41 3.93 8.61
CA GLY A 211 14.99 3.78 7.28
C GLY A 211 13.94 3.63 6.17
N ILE A 212 12.80 4.31 6.31
CA ILE A 212 11.78 4.31 5.25
C ILE A 212 12.34 4.97 3.98
N THR A 213 12.40 4.19 2.91
CA THR A 213 12.85 4.65 1.59
C THR A 213 11.66 4.78 0.65
N PRO A 214 11.27 6.02 0.26
CA PRO A 214 10.28 6.22 -0.78
C PRO A 214 10.86 5.88 -2.15
N LEU A 215 10.15 5.05 -2.90
CA LEU A 215 10.50 4.62 -4.26
C LEU A 215 9.43 5.11 -5.23
N ARG A 216 9.86 5.87 -6.26
CA ARG A 216 8.94 6.33 -7.30
C ARG A 216 8.46 5.14 -8.13
N ARG A 217 7.15 5.12 -8.38
CA ARG A 217 6.48 4.19 -9.27
C ARG A 217 5.70 4.98 -10.32
N THR A 218 6.07 4.80 -11.57
CA THR A 218 5.44 5.40 -12.73
C THR A 218 4.29 4.55 -13.25
N VAL A 219 3.21 5.19 -13.69
CA VAL A 219 2.09 4.56 -14.36
C VAL A 219 1.74 5.35 -15.61
N ALA A 220 1.43 4.66 -16.72
CA ALA A 220 0.91 5.24 -17.94
C ALA A 220 -0.44 4.60 -18.30
N GLN A 221 -1.39 5.41 -18.73
CA GLN A 221 -2.63 4.96 -19.37
C GLN A 221 -2.46 5.04 -20.87
N LEU A 222 -2.48 3.88 -21.50
CA LEU A 222 -2.35 3.74 -22.95
C LEU A 222 -3.73 3.62 -23.59
N ARG A 223 -3.88 4.22 -24.79
CA ARG A 223 -4.99 3.96 -25.69
C ARG A 223 -4.65 2.78 -26.59
N VAL A 224 -5.44 1.71 -26.49
CA VAL A 224 -5.27 0.44 -27.23
C VAL A 224 -6.61 0.07 -27.88
N PRO A 225 -6.96 0.64 -29.05
CA PRO A 225 -8.29 0.45 -29.67
C PRO A 225 -8.62 -1.01 -30.01
N SER A 226 -7.60 -1.84 -30.21
CA SER A 226 -7.70 -3.27 -30.53
C SER A 226 -7.55 -4.16 -29.29
N LEU A 227 -7.81 -3.66 -28.08
CA LEU A 227 -7.77 -4.47 -26.88
C LEU A 227 -8.71 -5.67 -27.01
N PRO A 228 -8.23 -6.92 -26.89
CA PRO A 228 -9.02 -8.11 -27.19
C PRO A 228 -10.24 -8.28 -26.27
N SER A 229 -10.11 -7.90 -25.00
CA SER A 229 -11.20 -7.97 -24.02
C SER A 229 -10.91 -7.06 -22.81
N PRO A 230 -11.92 -6.44 -22.20
CA PRO A 230 -11.77 -5.78 -20.91
C PRO A 230 -11.55 -6.77 -19.75
N ASP A 231 -11.86 -8.06 -19.95
CA ASP A 231 -11.77 -9.12 -18.92
C ASP A 231 -10.42 -9.86 -18.93
N LEU A 232 -9.44 -9.35 -19.67
CA LEU A 232 -8.07 -9.86 -19.62
C LEU A 232 -7.55 -9.82 -18.18
N PRO A 233 -6.66 -10.75 -17.79
CA PRO A 233 -6.01 -10.69 -16.49
C PRO A 233 -5.14 -9.44 -16.34
N LEU A 234 -4.85 -9.07 -15.09
CA LEU A 234 -3.65 -8.33 -14.78
C LEU A 234 -2.46 -9.19 -15.22
N VAL A 235 -1.60 -8.68 -16.08
CA VAL A 235 -0.41 -9.37 -16.58
C VAL A 235 0.80 -8.82 -15.86
N MET A 236 1.56 -9.69 -15.21
CA MET A 236 2.74 -9.34 -14.41
C MET A 236 3.96 -10.11 -14.90
N ASP A 237 5.08 -9.43 -15.06
CA ASP A 237 6.35 -10.05 -15.45
C ASP A 237 6.97 -10.80 -14.26
N LEU A 238 7.28 -12.09 -14.43
CA LEU A 238 8.01 -12.90 -13.45
C LEU A 238 9.39 -12.31 -13.12
N GLY A 239 10.02 -11.66 -14.10
CA GLY A 239 11.27 -10.91 -13.92
C GLY A 239 11.10 -9.56 -13.21
N GLY A 240 9.86 -9.14 -12.90
CA GLY A 240 9.56 -7.91 -12.18
C GLY A 240 9.74 -6.62 -12.99
N GLY A 241 9.84 -6.70 -14.31
CA GLY A 241 10.13 -5.57 -15.18
C GLY A 241 8.91 -4.71 -15.56
N PHE A 242 7.69 -5.22 -15.42
CA PHE A 242 6.45 -4.50 -15.72
C PHE A 242 5.23 -5.23 -15.14
N TYR A 243 4.12 -4.52 -15.09
CA TYR A 243 2.79 -5.11 -15.14
C TYR A 243 1.83 -4.21 -15.91
N PHE A 244 0.78 -4.79 -16.45
CA PHE A 244 -0.31 -4.04 -17.07
C PHE A 244 -1.65 -4.71 -16.84
N LYS A 245 -2.71 -3.92 -16.85
CA LYS A 245 -4.09 -4.42 -16.81
C LYS A 245 -5.00 -3.61 -17.72
N PRO A 246 -6.06 -4.22 -18.28
CA PRO A 246 -7.07 -3.49 -19.01
C PRO A 246 -7.82 -2.52 -18.08
N GLU A 247 -8.19 -1.38 -18.65
CA GLU A 247 -9.04 -0.38 -18.00
C GLU A 247 -10.13 0.05 -18.98
N GLY A 248 -11.33 -0.47 -18.77
CA GLY A 248 -12.39 -0.32 -19.74
C GLY A 248 -12.15 -1.12 -21.03
N ARG A 249 -12.65 -0.61 -22.18
CA ARG A 249 -12.69 -1.38 -23.44
C ARG A 249 -11.48 -1.18 -24.35
N ASP A 250 -10.76 -0.08 -24.17
CA ASP A 250 -9.73 0.37 -25.11
C ASP A 250 -8.54 1.05 -24.44
N ARG A 251 -8.40 0.85 -23.13
CA ARG A 251 -7.30 1.39 -22.33
C ARG A 251 -6.57 0.29 -21.58
N VAL A 252 -5.30 0.57 -21.32
CA VAL A 252 -4.43 -0.27 -20.51
C VAL A 252 -3.69 0.63 -19.52
N TRP A 253 -3.72 0.29 -18.25
CA TRP A 253 -2.80 0.84 -17.26
C TRP A 253 -1.54 0.00 -17.25
N LEU A 254 -0.41 0.67 -17.39
CA LEU A 254 0.91 0.07 -17.54
C LEU A 254 1.91 0.73 -16.59
N THR A 255 2.79 -0.06 -16.00
CA THR A 255 3.94 0.43 -15.24
C THR A 255 5.21 -0.29 -15.66
N PRO A 256 6.36 0.41 -15.75
CA PRO A 256 7.67 -0.21 -15.96
C PRO A 256 8.19 -0.92 -14.71
N HIS A 257 7.38 -0.94 -13.64
CA HIS A 257 7.71 -1.50 -12.33
C HIS A 257 8.97 -0.85 -11.72
N ASP A 258 9.20 0.43 -12.03
CA ASP A 258 10.33 1.22 -11.55
C ASP A 258 10.31 1.38 -10.02
N GLU A 259 11.50 1.36 -9.44
CA GLU A 259 11.73 1.59 -8.01
C GLU A 259 12.92 2.55 -7.84
N VAL A 260 12.71 3.79 -8.27
CA VAL A 260 13.74 4.82 -8.19
C VAL A 260 13.65 5.55 -6.86
N PRO A 261 14.70 5.52 -6.01
CA PRO A 261 14.72 6.28 -4.77
C PRO A 261 14.43 7.76 -5.03
N SER A 262 13.56 8.34 -4.22
CA SER A 262 13.14 9.73 -4.35
C SER A 262 12.95 10.31 -2.95
N PRO A 263 13.33 11.58 -2.71
CA PRO A 263 12.89 12.25 -1.50
C PRO A 263 11.37 12.33 -1.44
N PRO A 264 10.78 12.46 -0.25
CA PRO A 264 9.35 12.71 -0.11
C PRO A 264 8.92 13.96 -0.89
N CYS A 265 8.04 13.80 -1.86
CA CYS A 265 7.60 14.90 -2.74
C CYS A 265 6.25 14.57 -3.41
N ASP A 266 5.70 15.54 -4.11
CA ASP A 266 4.64 15.33 -5.09
C ASP A 266 5.27 14.72 -6.36
N ALA A 267 5.28 13.38 -6.42
CA ALA A 267 6.03 12.65 -7.43
C ALA A 267 5.41 12.82 -8.83
N ALA A 268 6.26 13.13 -9.79
CA ALA A 268 5.91 13.20 -11.21
C ALA A 268 6.55 12.04 -12.00
N PRO A 269 5.89 11.56 -13.08
CA PRO A 269 6.46 10.54 -13.96
C PRO A 269 7.61 11.11 -14.78
N GLU A 270 8.67 10.32 -14.99
CA GLU A 270 9.74 10.66 -15.93
C GLU A 270 9.41 10.15 -17.32
N GLU A 271 9.72 10.95 -18.35
CA GLU A 271 9.43 10.60 -19.74
C GLU A 271 10.14 9.32 -20.18
N MET A 272 11.39 9.13 -19.76
CA MET A 272 12.16 7.91 -20.06
C MET A 272 11.51 6.66 -19.45
N ALA A 273 11.02 6.73 -18.22
CA ALA A 273 10.34 5.62 -17.57
C ALA A 273 9.03 5.26 -18.31
N VAL A 274 8.29 6.25 -18.76
CA VAL A 274 7.08 6.05 -19.58
C VAL A 274 7.43 5.43 -20.93
N ALA A 275 8.46 5.93 -21.61
CA ALA A 275 8.89 5.37 -22.90
C ALA A 275 9.37 3.91 -22.78
N GLN A 276 10.13 3.61 -21.72
CA GLN A 276 10.55 2.23 -21.41
C GLN A 276 9.35 1.31 -21.13
N ALA A 277 8.34 1.79 -20.42
CA ALA A 277 7.13 1.02 -20.17
C ALA A 277 6.43 0.65 -21.46
N VAL A 278 6.22 1.63 -22.35
CA VAL A 278 5.60 1.40 -23.69
C VAL A 278 6.42 0.40 -24.51
N ALA A 279 7.75 0.57 -24.58
CA ALA A 279 8.61 -0.34 -25.32
C ALA A 279 8.55 -1.78 -24.78
N ARG A 280 8.47 -1.94 -23.44
CA ARG A 280 8.29 -3.27 -22.82
C ARG A 280 6.92 -3.85 -23.17
N PHE A 281 5.87 -3.07 -23.11
CA PHE A 281 4.51 -3.51 -23.48
C PHE A 281 4.44 -3.99 -24.93
N GLU A 282 4.99 -3.26 -25.88
CA GLU A 282 5.07 -3.63 -27.31
C GLU A 282 5.94 -4.88 -27.56
N ALA A 283 6.88 -5.16 -26.66
CA ALA A 283 7.68 -6.40 -26.68
C ALA A 283 6.95 -7.60 -26.07
N VAL A 284 5.79 -7.41 -25.43
CA VAL A 284 4.98 -8.45 -24.81
C VAL A 284 3.80 -8.84 -25.67
N VAL A 285 3.07 -7.87 -26.21
CA VAL A 285 1.84 -8.08 -26.98
C VAL A 285 1.93 -7.37 -28.34
N ASP A 286 1.13 -7.82 -29.30
CA ASP A 286 1.04 -7.25 -30.64
C ASP A 286 -0.12 -6.25 -30.77
N TRP A 287 -0.55 -5.64 -29.66
CA TRP A 287 -1.66 -4.68 -29.67
C TRP A 287 -1.14 -3.27 -29.98
N PRO A 288 -1.59 -2.63 -31.08
CA PRO A 288 -1.15 -1.31 -31.45
C PRO A 288 -1.50 -0.26 -30.39
N VAL A 289 -0.51 0.49 -29.93
CA VAL A 289 -0.70 1.62 -29.03
C VAL A 289 -1.01 2.87 -29.87
N ALA A 290 -2.20 3.44 -29.72
CA ALA A 290 -2.59 4.67 -30.43
C ALA A 290 -2.04 5.93 -29.75
N GLY A 291 -1.70 5.87 -28.47
CA GLY A 291 -1.11 6.98 -27.72
C GLY A 291 -1.15 6.80 -26.21
N ILE A 292 -0.55 7.74 -25.51
CA ILE A 292 -0.56 7.84 -24.06
C ILE A 292 -1.58 8.91 -23.67
N GLU A 293 -2.69 8.53 -23.00
CA GLU A 293 -3.74 9.46 -22.61
C GLU A 293 -3.46 10.14 -21.27
N HIS A 294 -2.85 9.40 -20.35
CA HIS A 294 -2.53 9.91 -19.02
C HIS A 294 -1.26 9.28 -18.47
N ARG A 295 -0.57 10.00 -17.60
CA ARG A 295 0.62 9.49 -16.89
C ARG A 295 0.71 10.12 -15.52
N TRP A 296 1.12 9.33 -14.52
CA TRP A 296 1.32 9.79 -13.16
C TRP A 296 2.38 8.97 -12.45
N ALA A 297 2.81 9.44 -11.29
CA ALA A 297 3.68 8.67 -10.42
C ALA A 297 3.26 8.80 -8.96
N GLY A 298 3.61 7.81 -8.15
CA GLY A 298 3.43 7.82 -6.72
C GLY A 298 4.68 7.33 -6.02
N LEU A 299 4.77 7.56 -4.71
CA LEU A 299 5.86 7.05 -3.88
C LEU A 299 5.38 5.83 -3.10
N ARG A 300 6.09 4.72 -3.25
CA ARG A 300 5.94 3.51 -2.45
C ARG A 300 7.00 3.52 -1.36
N SER A 301 6.58 3.45 -0.11
CA SER A 301 7.48 3.66 1.04
C SER A 301 7.82 2.33 1.67
N PHE A 302 9.06 1.91 1.56
CA PHE A 302 9.54 0.62 2.05
C PHE A 302 10.46 0.79 3.25
N ALA A 303 10.31 -0.08 4.24
CA ALA A 303 11.32 -0.30 5.25
C ALA A 303 12.51 -1.11 4.66
N PRO A 304 13.67 -1.18 5.33
CA PRO A 304 14.87 -1.84 4.79
C PRO A 304 14.66 -3.30 4.40
N ASP A 305 13.83 -4.04 5.14
CA ASP A 305 13.48 -5.45 4.88
C ASP A 305 12.21 -5.63 4.03
N ARG A 306 11.63 -4.50 3.58
CA ARG A 306 10.41 -4.43 2.77
C ARG A 306 9.12 -4.90 3.45
N ALA A 307 9.17 -5.34 4.72
CA ALA A 307 7.96 -5.59 5.51
C ALA A 307 7.44 -4.29 6.12
N PRO A 308 6.11 -4.12 6.30
CA PRO A 308 5.55 -2.95 7.00
C PRO A 308 6.09 -2.77 8.41
N VAL A 309 5.93 -1.58 8.97
CA VAL A 309 6.36 -1.24 10.33
C VAL A 309 5.14 -0.85 11.15
N TYR A 310 4.72 -1.73 12.06
CA TYR A 310 3.56 -1.57 12.94
C TYR A 310 3.96 -1.88 14.39
N GLY A 311 4.03 -0.85 15.23
CA GLY A 311 4.40 -1.04 16.63
C GLY A 311 4.80 0.25 17.31
N PHE A 312 4.89 0.20 18.64
CA PHE A 312 5.46 1.29 19.42
C PHE A 312 6.96 1.41 19.15
N ASP A 313 7.44 2.65 19.08
CA ASP A 313 8.89 2.87 19.04
C ASP A 313 9.49 2.40 20.37
N PRO A 314 10.55 1.56 20.34
CA PRO A 314 11.11 0.99 21.58
C PRO A 314 11.80 2.03 22.46
N ASP A 315 12.29 3.13 21.89
CA ASP A 315 13.07 4.15 22.58
C ASP A 315 12.24 5.41 22.91
N MET A 316 11.07 5.56 22.26
CA MET A 316 10.22 6.76 22.42
C MET A 316 8.79 6.40 22.85
N PRO A 317 8.49 6.39 24.14
CA PRO A 317 7.14 6.12 24.63
C PRO A 317 6.08 7.06 24.05
N GLY A 318 4.93 6.52 23.69
CA GLY A 318 3.84 7.30 23.11
C GLY A 318 4.04 7.71 21.64
N PHE A 319 4.94 7.03 20.93
CA PHE A 319 5.08 7.10 19.48
C PHE A 319 4.85 5.72 18.86
N PHE A 320 3.95 5.65 17.87
CA PHE A 320 3.58 4.41 17.19
C PHE A 320 3.83 4.51 15.69
N TRP A 321 4.54 3.56 15.12
CA TRP A 321 4.77 3.44 13.69
C TRP A 321 3.61 2.73 13.01
N PHE A 322 3.08 3.32 11.96
CA PHE A 322 2.13 2.70 11.04
C PHE A 322 2.53 3.05 9.60
N ALA A 323 3.69 2.57 9.17
CA ALA A 323 4.41 3.01 7.99
C ALA A 323 5.01 1.82 7.20
N GLY A 324 5.71 2.10 6.11
CA GLY A 324 6.41 1.07 5.34
C GLY A 324 5.50 0.16 4.51
N GLN A 325 4.28 0.56 4.20
CA GLN A 325 3.30 -0.27 3.48
C GLN A 325 3.66 -0.53 2.01
N GLY A 326 4.75 0.00 1.50
CA GLY A 326 5.26 -0.29 0.16
C GLY A 326 4.23 -0.06 -0.94
N GLY A 327 4.04 -1.05 -1.78
CA GLY A 327 3.03 -1.07 -2.84
C GLY A 327 1.72 -1.75 -2.48
N PHE A 328 1.56 -2.23 -1.23
CA PHE A 328 0.47 -3.12 -0.80
C PHE A 328 -0.39 -2.56 0.33
N GLY A 329 -0.21 -1.29 0.71
CA GLY A 329 -0.93 -0.67 1.84
C GLY A 329 -2.45 -0.57 1.67
N ILE A 330 -2.98 -0.60 0.44
CA ILE A 330 -4.41 -0.57 0.18
C ILE A 330 -5.03 -1.94 0.42
N GLN A 331 -4.46 -2.98 -0.19
CA GLN A 331 -4.98 -4.35 -0.07
C GLN A 331 -4.88 -4.92 1.34
N THR A 332 -3.94 -4.41 2.15
CA THR A 332 -3.71 -4.85 3.54
C THR A 332 -4.40 -3.97 4.57
N ALA A 333 -4.96 -2.81 4.18
CA ALA A 333 -5.45 -1.80 5.10
C ALA A 333 -6.43 -2.33 6.18
N PRO A 334 -7.43 -3.19 5.87
CA PRO A 334 -8.32 -3.71 6.89
C PRO A 334 -7.61 -4.48 8.01
N ALA A 335 -6.84 -5.50 7.64
CA ALA A 335 -6.14 -6.33 8.61
C ALA A 335 -5.05 -5.55 9.36
N ALA A 336 -4.29 -4.71 8.66
CA ALA A 336 -3.25 -3.88 9.25
C ALA A 336 -3.81 -2.87 10.26
N ALA A 337 -4.93 -2.21 9.94
CA ALA A 337 -5.57 -1.25 10.84
C ALA A 337 -6.10 -1.93 12.10
N THR A 338 -6.76 -3.08 11.95
CA THR A 338 -7.28 -3.86 13.09
C THR A 338 -6.15 -4.40 13.97
N LEU A 339 -5.05 -4.89 13.37
CA LEU A 339 -3.86 -5.34 14.10
C LEU A 339 -3.24 -4.18 14.88
N ALA A 340 -2.97 -3.05 14.22
CA ALA A 340 -2.36 -1.88 14.84
C ALA A 340 -3.25 -1.29 15.95
N ALA A 341 -4.57 -1.24 15.75
CA ALA A 341 -5.51 -0.81 16.78
C ALA A 341 -5.48 -1.74 18.01
N SER A 342 -5.34 -3.05 17.80
CA SER A 342 -5.20 -4.02 18.88
C SER A 342 -3.90 -3.81 19.66
N LEU A 343 -2.77 -3.59 18.97
CA LEU A 343 -1.48 -3.29 19.59
C LEU A 343 -1.52 -2.00 20.42
N ILE A 344 -2.09 -0.92 19.87
CA ILE A 344 -2.23 0.37 20.56
C ILE A 344 -3.06 0.23 21.84
N ARG A 345 -4.11 -0.56 21.79
CA ARG A 345 -5.03 -0.78 22.92
C ARG A 345 -4.51 -1.81 23.92
N GLY A 346 -3.44 -2.54 23.60
CA GLY A 346 -2.93 -3.61 24.46
C GLY A 346 -3.89 -4.79 24.60
N VAL A 347 -4.68 -5.09 23.55
CA VAL A 347 -5.64 -6.19 23.51
C VAL A 347 -5.24 -7.24 22.47
N ALA A 348 -5.66 -8.49 22.67
CA ALA A 348 -5.44 -9.52 21.67
C ALA A 348 -6.15 -9.17 20.34
N PRO A 349 -5.48 -9.37 19.19
CA PRO A 349 -6.14 -9.24 17.89
C PRO A 349 -7.33 -10.22 17.75
N PRO A 350 -8.35 -9.88 16.94
CA PRO A 350 -9.44 -10.78 16.63
C PRO A 350 -8.96 -12.11 16.02
N ALA A 351 -9.74 -13.18 16.20
CA ALA A 351 -9.35 -14.54 15.80
C ALA A 351 -8.95 -14.69 14.32
N HIS A 352 -9.55 -13.93 13.41
CA HIS A 352 -9.19 -13.97 11.98
C HIS A 352 -7.78 -13.41 11.68
N LEU A 353 -7.18 -12.67 12.61
CA LEU A 353 -5.80 -12.19 12.54
C LEU A 353 -4.80 -13.12 13.28
N ALA A 354 -5.26 -14.20 13.91
CA ALA A 354 -4.39 -15.12 14.65
C ALA A 354 -3.22 -15.71 13.82
N PRO A 355 -3.33 -15.92 12.50
CA PRO A 355 -2.19 -16.36 11.68
C PRO A 355 -1.10 -15.30 11.47
N ILE A 356 -1.35 -14.04 11.85
CA ILE A 356 -0.42 -12.94 11.64
C ILE A 356 0.51 -12.82 12.86
N ASP A 357 1.80 -13.04 12.63
CA ASP A 357 2.82 -12.75 13.64
C ASP A 357 3.14 -11.25 13.66
N ALA A 358 2.66 -10.54 14.68
CA ALA A 358 2.89 -9.11 14.84
C ALA A 358 4.39 -8.76 15.01
N ALA A 359 5.23 -9.68 15.48
CA ALA A 359 6.67 -9.45 15.65
C ALA A 359 7.37 -9.22 14.30
N THR A 360 6.83 -9.77 13.20
CA THR A 360 7.31 -9.50 11.84
C THR A 360 7.30 -8.00 11.50
N TYR A 361 6.40 -7.23 12.10
CA TYR A 361 6.20 -5.80 11.78
C TYR A 361 6.73 -4.85 12.86
N ASP A 362 7.24 -5.38 13.99
CA ASP A 362 7.71 -4.58 15.11
C ASP A 362 8.91 -3.69 14.72
N PRO A 363 8.89 -2.38 14.96
CA PRO A 363 10.02 -1.47 14.68
C PRO A 363 11.30 -1.85 15.46
N ALA A 364 11.22 -2.55 16.58
CA ALA A 364 12.38 -2.99 17.35
C ALA A 364 13.35 -3.88 16.55
N ARG A 365 12.86 -4.55 15.49
CA ARG A 365 13.70 -5.36 14.59
C ARG A 365 14.82 -4.57 13.91
N PHE A 366 14.68 -3.25 13.77
CA PHE A 366 15.72 -2.37 13.20
C PHE A 366 16.70 -1.83 14.22
N ARG A 367 16.36 -1.78 15.52
CA ARG A 367 17.23 -1.25 16.57
C ARG A 367 18.41 -2.17 16.91
N SER A 368 18.20 -3.49 16.82
CA SER A 368 19.26 -4.48 17.04
C SER A 368 20.38 -4.47 16.00
N SER A 369 20.09 -3.95 14.78
CA SER A 369 21.07 -3.88 13.70
C SER A 369 22.00 -2.68 13.80
N ILE A 370 21.55 -1.58 14.40
CA ILE A 370 22.36 -0.34 14.55
C ILE A 370 23.44 -0.54 15.62
N ALA A 371 23.17 -1.32 16.66
CA ALA A 371 24.16 -1.63 17.72
C ALA A 371 25.35 -2.47 17.21
N ARG A 372 25.23 -3.17 16.07
CA ARG A 372 26.28 -3.98 15.46
C ARG A 372 27.19 -3.20 14.49
N LEU A 373 26.81 -1.99 14.10
CA LEU A 373 27.57 -1.13 13.17
C LEU A 373 28.44 -0.09 13.90
N VAL A 374 28.32 0.02 15.23
CA VAL A 374 29.04 0.99 16.06
C VAL A 374 30.13 0.32 16.93
N LEU A 375 30.33 -0.99 16.80
CA LEU A 375 31.42 -1.76 17.38
C LEU A 375 32.36 -2.24 16.26
#